data_5f064e292b5390194c9d4ee02b3c5201
#
_entry.id   5f064e292b5390194c9d4ee02b3c5201
#
_cell.length_a   1.000
_cell.length_b   1.000
_cell.length_c   1.000
_cell.angle_alpha   90.00
_cell.angle_beta   90.00
_cell.angle_gamma   90.00
#
_symmetry.space_group_name_H-M   'P 1'
#
loop_
_entity.id
_entity.type
_entity.pdbx_description
1 polymer ?
#
loop_
_entity_poly.entity_id
_entity_poly.type
_entity_poly.pdbx_seq_one_letter_code
_entity_poly.pdbx_strand_id
1 'polypeptide(L)'
;PDITRLGIDYRLMADLVLNHCSSRSAWFENFRLGIDPGSDYFFVPDEAFDTSQVVRPRTSPLLTSVLTERGEQSVWCTFSADQVDFNFANPAVVVEFVSIIRALLDAGVRVFRLDAVAFLWKQSGSTCINLPQTHELIRLFRLIIECAQPDAIVITETNVPNRENLSYF
;
A
#
# COMPACT_ATOMS: atom_id res chain seq x y z
N PRO A 1 -17.90 -6.22 18.55
CA PRO A 1 -18.49 -4.90 18.43
C PRO A 1 -18.60 -4.56 16.96
N ASP A 2 -19.78 -4.18 16.57
CA ASP A 2 -20.09 -3.81 15.21
C ASP A 2 -19.53 -2.38 14.97
N ILE A 3 -18.54 -2.25 14.07
CA ILE A 3 -17.92 -0.97 13.72
C ILE A 3 -18.99 0.02 13.24
N THR A 4 -19.98 -0.45 12.48
CA THR A 4 -21.09 0.36 11.98
C THR A 4 -21.86 1.02 13.12
N ARG A 5 -22.08 0.31 14.23
CA ARG A 5 -22.73 0.86 15.43
C ARG A 5 -21.91 1.96 16.09
N LEU A 6 -20.59 1.80 16.15
CA LEU A 6 -19.69 2.84 16.65
C LEU A 6 -19.71 4.09 15.78
N GLY A 7 -19.84 3.94 14.46
CA GLY A 7 -19.93 5.04 13.51
C GLY A 7 -21.16 5.94 13.65
N ILE A 8 -22.20 5.51 14.39
CA ILE A 8 -23.36 6.34 14.71
C ILE A 8 -23.00 7.41 15.77
N ASP A 9 -22.22 7.04 16.77
CA ASP A 9 -21.93 7.89 17.92
C ASP A 9 -20.58 8.59 17.83
N TYR A 10 -19.65 8.06 16.98
CA TYR A 10 -18.27 8.54 16.88
C TYR A 10 -17.86 8.75 15.43
N ARG A 11 -16.99 9.74 15.18
CA ARG A 11 -16.29 9.88 13.90
C ARG A 11 -15.11 8.90 13.88
N LEU A 12 -15.30 7.80 13.16
CA LEU A 12 -14.30 6.73 13.10
C LEU A 12 -13.13 7.12 12.21
N MET A 13 -11.92 6.81 12.67
CA MET A 13 -10.70 6.86 11.90
C MET A 13 -10.18 5.44 11.67
N ALA A 14 -9.74 5.17 10.46
CA ALA A 14 -9.05 3.94 10.10
C ALA A 14 -7.68 4.23 9.48
N ASP A 15 -6.70 3.42 9.87
CA ASP A 15 -5.42 3.37 9.16
C ASP A 15 -5.59 2.53 7.89
N LEU A 16 -5.16 3.09 6.78
CA LEU A 16 -5.11 2.41 5.49
C LEU A 16 -3.64 2.17 5.13
N VAL A 17 -3.17 0.97 5.42
CA VAL A 17 -1.78 0.55 5.12
C VAL A 17 -1.71 0.16 3.65
N LEU A 18 -1.32 1.12 2.81
CA LEU A 18 -1.32 0.95 1.36
C LEU A 18 -0.08 0.20 0.85
N ASN A 19 1.08 0.41 1.47
CA ASN A 19 2.34 -0.05 0.89
C ASN A 19 2.55 -1.56 0.97
N HIS A 20 2.10 -2.22 2.04
CA HIS A 20 2.46 -3.61 2.32
C HIS A 20 1.36 -4.32 3.12
N CYS A 21 1.47 -5.65 3.19
CA CYS A 21 0.74 -6.43 4.18
C CYS A 21 1.65 -7.49 4.82
N SER A 22 1.14 -8.14 5.87
CA SER A 22 1.87 -9.24 6.52
C SER A 22 2.10 -10.41 5.56
N SER A 23 3.28 -11.02 5.63
CA SER A 23 3.60 -12.29 4.97
C SER A 23 2.70 -13.45 5.42
N ARG A 24 1.85 -13.25 6.43
CA ARG A 24 0.83 -14.20 6.89
C ARG A 24 -0.57 -13.87 6.39
N SER A 25 -0.73 -12.84 5.54
CA SER A 25 -2.01 -12.48 4.97
C SER A 25 -2.50 -13.54 3.98
N ALA A 26 -3.81 -13.65 3.83
CA ALA A 26 -4.41 -14.55 2.83
C ALA A 26 -3.94 -14.22 1.40
N TRP A 27 -3.75 -12.95 1.08
CA TRP A 27 -3.21 -12.55 -0.22
C TRP A 27 -1.79 -13.03 -0.46
N PHE A 28 -0.92 -12.99 0.57
CA PHE A 28 0.45 -13.47 0.41
C PHE A 28 0.52 -15.00 0.33
N GLU A 29 -0.34 -15.71 1.07
CA GLU A 29 -0.46 -17.16 0.91
C GLU A 29 -0.96 -17.52 -0.49
N ASN A 30 -1.95 -16.80 -1.01
CA ASN A 30 -2.43 -16.96 -2.39
C ASN A 30 -1.34 -16.66 -3.43
N PHE A 31 -0.50 -15.63 -3.20
CA PHE A 31 0.68 -15.36 -4.03
C PHE A 31 1.64 -16.56 -4.07
N ARG A 32 1.93 -17.16 -2.93
CA ARG A 32 2.80 -18.34 -2.85
C ARG A 32 2.23 -19.54 -3.60
N LEU A 33 0.91 -19.69 -3.58
CA LEU A 33 0.19 -20.79 -4.22
C LEU A 33 -0.24 -20.50 -5.66
N GLY A 34 0.04 -19.31 -6.20
CA GLY A 34 -0.40 -18.90 -7.55
C GLY A 34 -1.92 -18.79 -7.71
N ILE A 35 -2.65 -18.47 -6.62
CA ILE A 35 -4.13 -18.44 -6.57
C ILE A 35 -4.63 -17.00 -6.49
N ASP A 36 -5.70 -16.68 -7.20
CA ASP A 36 -6.38 -15.39 -7.10
C ASP A 36 -7.48 -15.38 -6.00
N PRO A 37 -7.73 -14.20 -5.37
CA PRO A 37 -6.98 -12.96 -5.54
C PRO A 37 -5.64 -12.99 -4.79
N GLY A 38 -4.60 -12.38 -5.36
CA GLY A 38 -3.32 -12.26 -4.68
C GLY A 38 -2.11 -12.75 -5.47
N SER A 39 -2.31 -13.62 -6.47
CA SER A 39 -1.24 -14.28 -7.24
C SER A 39 -0.18 -13.33 -7.80
N ASP A 40 -0.54 -12.08 -8.12
CA ASP A 40 0.31 -11.07 -8.71
C ASP A 40 0.24 -9.71 -7.96
N TYR A 41 -0.16 -9.71 -6.67
CA TYR A 41 -0.31 -8.48 -5.89
C TYR A 41 0.99 -7.92 -5.37
N PHE A 42 2.05 -8.72 -5.28
CA PHE A 42 3.31 -8.34 -4.62
C PHE A 42 4.40 -7.97 -5.62
N PHE A 43 5.26 -7.05 -5.22
CA PHE A 43 6.35 -6.61 -6.08
C PHE A 43 7.54 -7.58 -6.00
N VAL A 44 7.83 -8.19 -7.14
CA VAL A 44 8.98 -9.06 -7.37
C VAL A 44 9.84 -8.39 -8.43
N PRO A 45 11.03 -7.84 -8.08
CA PRO A 45 11.92 -7.25 -9.08
C PRO A 45 12.48 -8.35 -9.99
N ASP A 46 12.68 -8.02 -11.26
CA ASP A 46 13.45 -8.86 -12.17
C ASP A 46 14.96 -8.75 -11.88
N GLU A 47 15.76 -9.63 -12.51
CA GLU A 47 17.21 -9.67 -12.30
C GLU A 47 17.94 -8.40 -12.74
N ALA A 48 17.35 -7.62 -13.65
CA ALA A 48 17.91 -6.38 -14.17
C ALA A 48 17.51 -5.15 -13.34
N PHE A 49 16.68 -5.33 -12.31
CA PHE A 49 16.18 -4.21 -11.50
C PHE A 49 17.31 -3.61 -10.64
N ASP A 50 17.67 -2.36 -10.95
CA ASP A 50 18.69 -1.62 -10.23
C ASP A 50 18.15 -1.02 -8.91
N THR A 51 18.61 -1.57 -7.79
CA THR A 51 18.26 -1.13 -6.43
C THR A 51 19.28 -0.16 -5.81
N SER A 52 20.32 0.25 -6.54
CA SER A 52 21.46 1.00 -6.00
C SER A 52 21.10 2.36 -5.39
N GLN A 53 20.02 2.99 -5.86
CA GLN A 53 19.55 4.30 -5.42
C GLN A 53 18.39 4.23 -4.42
N VAL A 54 17.90 3.03 -4.08
CA VAL A 54 16.70 2.87 -3.23
C VAL A 54 16.91 3.43 -1.84
N VAL A 55 16.04 4.34 -1.43
CA VAL A 55 16.04 4.89 -0.07
C VAL A 55 15.44 3.86 0.90
N ARG A 56 16.22 3.53 1.92
CA ARG A 56 15.91 2.49 2.90
C ARG A 56 15.55 3.09 4.25
N PRO A 57 14.28 3.00 4.71
CA PRO A 57 13.90 3.50 6.04
C PRO A 57 14.35 2.55 7.17
N ARG A 58 14.77 1.33 6.84
CA ARG A 58 15.20 0.29 7.79
C ARG A 58 16.49 -0.39 7.32
N THR A 59 17.18 -1.03 8.25
CA THR A 59 18.42 -1.79 8.00
C THR A 59 18.18 -3.26 7.63
N SER A 60 16.94 -3.74 7.73
CA SER A 60 16.55 -5.10 7.31
C SER A 60 16.80 -5.32 5.81
N PRO A 61 17.02 -6.54 5.32
CA PRO A 61 17.15 -6.81 3.89
C PRO A 61 15.95 -6.27 3.10
N LEU A 62 16.22 -5.65 1.93
CA LEU A 62 15.18 -5.12 1.04
C LEU A 62 14.38 -6.22 0.38
N LEU A 63 15.06 -7.31 0.02
CA LEU A 63 14.47 -8.45 -0.64
C LEU A 63 14.48 -9.65 0.32
N THR A 64 13.37 -10.38 0.33
CA THR A 64 13.20 -11.62 1.11
C THR A 64 12.90 -12.75 0.14
N SER A 65 13.71 -13.82 0.20
CA SER A 65 13.47 -15.02 -0.60
C SER A 65 12.28 -15.80 -0.03
N VAL A 66 11.37 -16.20 -0.92
CA VAL A 66 10.17 -16.98 -0.58
C VAL A 66 9.97 -18.09 -1.61
N LEU A 67 9.54 -19.25 -1.14
CA LEU A 67 9.18 -20.36 -2.02
C LEU A 67 7.74 -20.19 -2.47
N THR A 68 7.53 -20.17 -3.80
CA THR A 68 6.23 -20.07 -4.44
C THR A 68 6.01 -21.27 -5.37
N GLU A 69 4.79 -21.44 -5.88
CA GLU A 69 4.50 -22.44 -6.93
C GLU A 69 5.33 -22.21 -8.20
N ARG A 70 5.75 -20.96 -8.46
CA ARG A 70 6.61 -20.58 -9.59
C ARG A 70 8.11 -20.76 -9.30
N GLY A 71 8.48 -21.35 -8.16
CA GLY A 71 9.84 -21.50 -7.67
C GLY A 71 10.22 -20.46 -6.62
N GLU A 72 11.51 -20.33 -6.34
CA GLU A 72 12.03 -19.35 -5.41
C GLU A 72 11.97 -17.94 -6.02
N GLN A 73 11.35 -17.01 -5.30
CA GLN A 73 11.21 -15.61 -5.71
C GLN A 73 11.68 -14.66 -4.61
N SER A 74 12.27 -13.53 -5.01
CA SER A 74 12.67 -12.46 -4.09
C SER A 74 11.61 -11.38 -4.06
N VAL A 75 10.82 -11.32 -2.98
CA VAL A 75 9.79 -10.29 -2.79
C VAL A 75 10.37 -9.06 -2.13
N TRP A 76 9.83 -7.90 -2.47
CA TRP A 76 10.24 -6.61 -1.92
C TRP A 76 9.64 -6.35 -0.54
N CYS A 77 10.49 -5.92 0.41
CA CYS A 77 10.14 -5.66 1.80
C CYS A 77 10.77 -4.33 2.26
N THR A 78 10.07 -3.22 2.08
CA THR A 78 10.59 -1.90 2.44
C THR A 78 10.94 -1.80 3.92
N PHE A 79 10.14 -2.37 4.82
CA PHE A 79 10.26 -2.19 6.27
C PHE A 79 10.80 -3.42 7.00
N SER A 80 10.22 -4.58 6.77
CA SER A 80 10.65 -5.84 7.41
C SER A 80 10.27 -7.05 6.56
N ALA A 81 10.87 -8.20 6.81
CA ALA A 81 10.56 -9.45 6.08
C ALA A 81 9.09 -9.91 6.21
N ASP A 82 8.38 -9.48 7.26
CA ASP A 82 6.94 -9.75 7.42
C ASP A 82 6.04 -8.73 6.70
N GLN A 83 6.61 -7.63 6.20
CA GLN A 83 5.86 -6.55 5.54
C GLN A 83 6.20 -6.55 4.05
N VAL A 84 5.43 -7.33 3.27
CA VAL A 84 5.67 -7.53 1.84
C VAL A 84 4.94 -6.46 1.02
N ASP A 85 5.70 -5.76 0.17
CA ASP A 85 5.21 -4.60 -0.57
C ASP A 85 4.32 -5.01 -1.75
N PHE A 86 3.23 -4.28 -1.91
CA PHE A 86 2.34 -4.44 -3.06
C PHE A 86 2.93 -3.89 -4.35
N ASN A 87 2.49 -4.45 -5.46
CA ASN A 87 2.80 -4.01 -6.81
C ASN A 87 1.68 -3.11 -7.36
N PHE A 88 1.77 -1.81 -7.14
CA PHE A 88 0.79 -0.85 -7.66
C PHE A 88 0.84 -0.63 -9.18
N ALA A 89 1.81 -1.19 -9.89
CA ALA A 89 1.76 -1.28 -11.35
C ALA A 89 0.70 -2.29 -11.83
N ASN A 90 0.23 -3.19 -10.94
CA ASN A 90 -0.90 -4.07 -11.19
C ASN A 90 -2.23 -3.36 -10.83
N PRO A 91 -3.10 -3.06 -11.82
CA PRO A 91 -4.39 -2.41 -11.56
C PRO A 91 -5.31 -3.19 -10.60
N ALA A 92 -5.18 -4.52 -10.51
CA ALA A 92 -5.97 -5.32 -9.59
C ALA A 92 -5.72 -4.94 -8.13
N VAL A 93 -4.48 -4.57 -7.77
CA VAL A 93 -4.14 -4.05 -6.44
C VAL A 93 -4.90 -2.74 -6.15
N VAL A 94 -4.95 -1.83 -7.13
CA VAL A 94 -5.70 -0.57 -7.00
C VAL A 94 -7.18 -0.84 -6.77
N VAL A 95 -7.79 -1.73 -7.55
CA VAL A 95 -9.21 -2.10 -7.43
C VAL A 95 -9.51 -2.73 -6.07
N GLU A 96 -8.60 -3.55 -5.56
CA GLU A 96 -8.74 -4.16 -4.23
C GLU A 96 -8.76 -3.08 -3.13
N PHE A 97 -7.84 -2.11 -3.18
CA PHE A 97 -7.84 -1.00 -2.22
C PHE A 97 -9.06 -0.10 -2.35
N VAL A 98 -9.59 0.12 -3.54
CA VAL A 98 -10.86 0.82 -3.73
C VAL A 98 -12.02 0.07 -3.05
N SER A 99 -12.04 -1.25 -3.15
CA SER A 99 -13.04 -2.10 -2.48
C SER A 99 -12.94 -2.02 -0.96
N ILE A 100 -11.72 -2.01 -0.41
CA ILE A 100 -11.46 -1.83 1.03
C ILE A 100 -11.92 -0.45 1.49
N ILE A 101 -11.57 0.62 0.76
CA ILE A 101 -12.01 2.00 1.07
C ILE A 101 -13.53 2.06 1.12
N ARG A 102 -14.20 1.49 0.12
CA ARG A 102 -15.67 1.44 0.08
C ARG A 102 -16.25 0.72 1.29
N ALA A 103 -15.73 -0.47 1.62
CA ALA A 103 -16.19 -1.23 2.79
C ALA A 103 -16.01 -0.46 4.11
N LEU A 104 -14.92 0.29 4.25
CA LEU A 104 -14.66 1.14 5.41
C LEU A 104 -15.64 2.33 5.47
N LEU A 105 -15.91 2.98 4.34
CA LEU A 105 -16.91 4.05 4.24
C LEU A 105 -18.31 3.56 4.60
N ASP A 106 -18.71 2.39 4.07
CA ASP A 106 -19.99 1.73 4.37
C ASP A 106 -20.09 1.35 5.85
N ALA A 107 -18.96 1.01 6.50
CA ALA A 107 -18.88 0.76 7.93
C ALA A 107 -18.89 2.02 8.82
N GLY A 108 -18.91 3.22 8.21
CA GLY A 108 -19.01 4.49 8.94
C GLY A 108 -17.67 5.19 9.19
N VAL A 109 -16.56 4.73 8.61
CA VAL A 109 -15.27 5.44 8.68
C VAL A 109 -15.38 6.76 7.92
N ARG A 110 -14.86 7.84 8.53
CA ARG A 110 -14.89 9.20 7.96
C ARG A 110 -13.52 9.90 8.00
N VAL A 111 -12.54 9.27 8.61
CA VAL A 111 -11.14 9.75 8.60
C VAL A 111 -10.25 8.59 8.17
N PHE A 112 -9.46 8.81 7.13
CA PHE A 112 -8.49 7.84 6.62
C PHE A 112 -7.09 8.34 6.87
N ARG A 113 -6.29 7.59 7.63
CA ARG A 113 -4.86 7.82 7.77
C ARG A 113 -4.14 6.91 6.80
N LEU A 114 -3.54 7.48 5.76
CA LEU A 114 -2.79 6.73 4.75
C LEU A 114 -1.36 6.52 5.26
N ASP A 115 -1.05 5.26 5.58
CA ASP A 115 0.24 4.85 6.12
C ASP A 115 1.24 4.53 5.01
N ALA A 116 2.53 4.87 5.25
CA ALA A 116 3.68 4.52 4.39
C ALA A 116 3.55 4.94 2.92
N VAL A 117 2.81 6.00 2.63
CA VAL A 117 2.43 6.41 1.26
C VAL A 117 3.61 6.71 0.34
N ALA A 118 4.74 7.13 0.89
CA ALA A 118 5.91 7.54 0.10
C ALA A 118 6.50 6.40 -0.75
N PHE A 119 6.23 5.15 -0.41
CA PHE A 119 6.92 3.97 -0.94
C PHE A 119 6.08 3.14 -1.93
N LEU A 120 4.91 3.61 -2.38
CA LEU A 120 3.96 2.78 -3.17
C LEU A 120 4.51 2.32 -4.52
N TRP A 121 5.26 3.18 -5.23
CA TRP A 121 5.76 2.88 -6.56
C TRP A 121 7.23 2.47 -6.56
N LYS A 122 7.56 1.42 -7.32
CA LYS A 122 8.92 0.94 -7.50
C LYS A 122 9.35 1.15 -8.96
N GLN A 123 10.53 1.75 -9.14
CA GLN A 123 11.10 2.01 -10.46
C GLN A 123 12.61 1.76 -10.42
N SER A 124 13.11 0.93 -11.34
CA SER A 124 14.53 0.59 -11.45
C SER A 124 15.40 1.84 -11.58
N GLY A 125 16.53 1.88 -10.87
CA GLY A 125 17.48 2.99 -10.88
C GLY A 125 16.98 4.28 -10.22
N SER A 126 15.85 4.22 -9.47
CA SER A 126 15.30 5.37 -8.75
C SER A 126 15.42 5.18 -7.25
N THR A 127 15.07 6.24 -6.51
CA THR A 127 15.01 6.22 -5.03
C THR A 127 13.87 5.37 -4.47
N CYS A 128 12.87 5.01 -5.28
CA CYS A 128 11.62 4.32 -4.90
C CYS A 128 10.89 4.99 -3.73
N ILE A 129 11.05 6.32 -3.60
CA ILE A 129 10.33 7.13 -2.60
C ILE A 129 9.84 8.41 -3.27
N ASN A 130 8.62 8.83 -2.95
CA ASN A 130 7.97 10.05 -3.46
C ASN A 130 7.97 10.17 -5.00
N LEU A 131 7.86 9.05 -5.70
CA LEU A 131 7.83 9.06 -7.16
C LEU A 131 6.53 9.69 -7.68
N PRO A 132 6.52 10.28 -8.89
CA PRO A 132 5.31 10.89 -9.47
C PRO A 132 4.10 9.95 -9.47
N GLN A 133 4.31 8.67 -9.78
CA GLN A 133 3.24 7.66 -9.76
C GLN A 133 2.66 7.43 -8.36
N THR A 134 3.48 7.56 -7.32
CA THR A 134 3.02 7.50 -5.93
C THR A 134 2.06 8.65 -5.64
N HIS A 135 2.38 9.87 -6.05
CA HIS A 135 1.50 11.03 -5.90
C HIS A 135 0.17 10.85 -6.64
N GLU A 136 0.21 10.32 -7.87
CA GLU A 136 -1.01 10.06 -8.64
C GLU A 136 -1.91 9.01 -8.00
N LEU A 137 -1.34 7.95 -7.42
CA LEU A 137 -2.09 6.95 -6.66
C LEU A 137 -2.79 7.56 -5.44
N ILE A 138 -2.09 8.40 -4.68
CA ILE A 138 -2.67 9.06 -3.51
C ILE A 138 -3.78 10.03 -3.91
N ARG A 139 -3.59 10.80 -4.98
CA ARG A 139 -4.65 11.67 -5.54
C ARG A 139 -5.87 10.86 -5.97
N LEU A 140 -5.65 9.71 -6.62
CA LEU A 140 -6.73 8.82 -7.03
C LEU A 140 -7.54 8.33 -5.83
N PHE A 141 -6.89 7.78 -4.80
CA PHE A 141 -7.58 7.28 -3.60
C PHE A 141 -8.30 8.40 -2.86
N ARG A 142 -7.66 9.56 -2.73
CA ARG A 142 -8.29 10.74 -2.14
C ARG A 142 -9.55 11.14 -2.92
N LEU A 143 -9.47 11.26 -4.24
CA LEU A 143 -10.60 11.62 -5.09
C LEU A 143 -11.76 10.62 -4.95
N ILE A 144 -11.45 9.31 -4.90
CA ILE A 144 -12.45 8.26 -4.69
C ILE A 144 -13.15 8.43 -3.34
N ILE A 145 -12.40 8.69 -2.27
CA ILE A 145 -12.95 8.93 -0.94
C ILE A 145 -13.84 10.18 -0.93
N GLU A 146 -13.35 11.30 -1.46
CA GLU A 146 -14.08 12.59 -1.51
C GLU A 146 -15.34 12.51 -2.36
N CYS A 147 -15.29 11.81 -3.50
CA CYS A 147 -16.48 11.61 -4.35
C CYS A 147 -17.53 10.72 -3.68
N ALA A 148 -17.10 9.69 -2.93
CA ALA A 148 -18.02 8.79 -2.23
C ALA A 148 -18.57 9.42 -0.94
N GLN A 149 -17.78 10.22 -0.23
CA GLN A 149 -18.12 10.83 1.05
C GLN A 149 -17.44 12.20 1.17
N PRO A 150 -18.11 13.29 0.75
CA PRO A 150 -17.51 14.63 0.69
C PRO A 150 -17.02 15.22 2.02
N ASP A 151 -17.52 14.73 3.16
CA ASP A 151 -17.10 15.15 4.50
C ASP A 151 -16.02 14.24 5.11
N ALA A 152 -15.54 13.24 4.36
CA ALA A 152 -14.42 12.42 4.80
C ALA A 152 -13.11 13.22 4.77
N ILE A 153 -12.24 12.91 5.74
CA ILE A 153 -10.92 13.52 5.87
C ILE A 153 -9.86 12.49 5.52
N VAL A 154 -8.91 12.90 4.69
CA VAL A 154 -7.73 12.09 4.36
C VAL A 154 -6.50 12.78 4.96
N ILE A 155 -5.72 12.04 5.73
CA ILE A 155 -4.43 12.45 6.28
C ILE A 155 -3.36 11.46 5.82
N THR A 156 -2.15 11.96 5.53
CA THR A 156 -1.01 11.11 5.18
C THR A 156 -0.04 11.01 6.34
N GLU A 157 0.48 9.82 6.59
CA GLU A 157 1.68 9.67 7.41
C GLU A 157 2.90 9.71 6.50
N THR A 158 3.57 10.84 6.49
CA THR A 158 4.80 11.06 5.73
C THR A 158 5.87 11.62 6.67
N ASN A 159 7.06 11.03 6.63
CA ASN A 159 8.23 11.55 7.33
C ASN A 159 9.11 12.32 6.35
N VAL A 160 8.54 13.34 5.73
CA VAL A 160 9.15 14.15 4.67
C VAL A 160 9.09 15.64 5.04
N PRO A 161 9.95 16.51 4.44
CA PRO A 161 9.85 17.94 4.62
C PRO A 161 8.44 18.45 4.25
N ASN A 162 7.98 19.51 4.94
CA ASN A 162 6.63 20.05 4.79
C ASN A 162 6.25 20.38 3.32
N ARG A 163 7.20 20.87 2.52
CA ARG A 163 6.97 21.14 1.10
C ARG A 163 6.63 19.89 0.30
N GLU A 164 7.32 18.78 0.59
CA GLU A 164 7.04 17.47 -0.04
C GLU A 164 5.70 16.93 0.42
N ASN A 165 5.39 17.07 1.71
CA ASN A 165 4.11 16.64 2.26
C ASN A 165 2.93 17.34 1.58
N LEU A 166 3.03 18.65 1.30
CA LEU A 166 1.99 19.41 0.60
C LEU A 166 1.78 18.94 -0.86
N SER A 167 2.75 18.26 -1.47
CA SER A 167 2.61 17.77 -2.86
C SER A 167 1.71 16.53 -2.98
N TYR A 168 1.33 15.92 -1.86
CA TYR A 168 0.39 14.80 -1.82
C TYR A 168 -1.10 15.23 -1.87
N PHE A 169 -1.38 16.54 -1.78
CA PHE A 169 -2.74 17.08 -1.73
C PHE A 169 -3.12 17.97 -2.88
#